data_182ebf8a24805a55f1fd718ed85b598a
#
_entry.id   182ebf8a24805a55f1fd718ed85b598a
#
_cell.length_a   1.000
_cell.length_b   1.000
_cell.length_c   1.000
_cell.angle_alpha   90.00
_cell.angle_beta   90.00
_cell.angle_gamma   90.00
#
_symmetry.space_group_name_H-M   'P 1'
#
loop_
_entity.id
_entity.type
_entity.pdbx_description
1 polymer ?
#
loop_
_entity_poly.entity_id
_entity_poly.type
_entity_poly.pdbx_seq_one_letter_code
_entity_poly.pdbx_strand_id
1 'polypeptide(L)'
;MPQYSKIARGVSILALATGVLGLEGAALAQPVLEEIVVTARKREESLQEIPIAITAFSAEQLARAGYKNLQELSGSVPGLQYSALGLNIPGRVQSNIRFRGMDTNSLGPTFALGTLFVDGIFVLGNTESIPFDDVERVEVVKGPQAAYFGRNTFAGAINYIMKTPSLTDYTGEVKASAATYDEYNVSASVDGPLVADKVGIRMGGRLYSKGNMFTASDGGGLGEESSRSGQATLYAKPTDELSIRLRGFYARDEDGPAAAGYIPGRLNDTCTGKSITTKAGQTATPVRWICGQVPKQGTAINALGGFKIIDSNTTVRSPQAFLSTGDPDFLLKNLIQKPQNAALAGVPSIESIEMERTMYRLSGSFEYEWANGITAVAQGGFNKQQINWARDYTFTPRDNAYSRDPQDLEDYSLEARIASGQEQRFRWLGGVNFYNQDFVSSLTGGDSLFVCIDTVPGLPIGTCRPNPAPATTPNAVFIGNNAVASTDHVETLGVFAGLAYDITDEFTLNLE
;
A
#
# COMPACT_ATOMS: atom_id res chain seq x y z
N MET A 1 28.78 -10.72 23.37
CA MET A 1 29.98 -9.92 23.04
C MET A 1 30.95 -10.82 22.31
N PRO A 2 31.27 -10.65 21.06
CA PRO A 2 32.31 -9.74 20.64
C PRO A 2 32.09 -9.12 19.24
N GLN A 3 32.86 -8.04 19.00
CA GLN A 3 33.27 -7.48 17.68
C GLN A 3 32.27 -6.59 16.92
N TYR A 4 31.96 -5.46 17.50
CA TYR A 4 31.70 -4.26 16.73
C TYR A 4 32.82 -3.24 16.98
N SER A 5 33.87 -3.34 16.23
CA SER A 5 34.87 -2.27 16.14
C SER A 5 35.66 -2.49 14.85
N LYS A 6 35.29 -1.74 13.80
CA LYS A 6 36.19 -1.30 12.72
C LYS A 6 35.42 -0.81 11.48
N ILE A 7 34.47 0.09 11.60
CA ILE A 7 34.08 0.98 10.48
C ILE A 7 33.54 2.30 11.08
N ALA A 8 34.36 3.00 11.81
CA ALA A 8 34.07 4.35 12.28
C ALA A 8 35.36 5.18 12.33
N ARG A 9 36.13 5.17 11.25
CA ARG A 9 37.24 6.12 11.07
C ARG A 9 37.38 6.37 9.56
N GLY A 10 36.75 7.41 9.06
CA GLY A 10 37.01 7.83 7.69
C GLY A 10 36.05 8.84 7.06
N VAL A 11 35.20 9.52 7.82
CA VAL A 11 34.48 10.68 7.27
C VAL A 11 34.45 11.79 8.33
N SER A 12 35.58 12.37 8.59
CA SER A 12 35.67 13.64 9.32
C SER A 12 36.99 14.24 8.86
N ILE A 13 36.94 15.17 7.96
CA ILE A 13 37.87 16.25 7.60
C ILE A 13 37.59 16.59 6.14
N LEU A 14 36.55 17.37 5.90
CA LEU A 14 36.46 18.31 4.76
C LEU A 14 35.24 19.24 4.93
N ALA A 15 35.19 20.05 5.94
CA ALA A 15 34.28 21.18 6.01
C ALA A 15 34.71 22.17 7.09
N LEU A 16 35.86 22.78 6.89
CA LEU A 16 36.27 23.96 7.68
C LEU A 16 37.25 24.79 6.85
N ALA A 17 36.73 25.56 5.94
CA ALA A 17 37.34 26.79 5.43
C ALA A 17 36.39 27.41 4.41
N THR A 18 35.63 28.39 4.82
CA THR A 18 35.32 29.64 4.10
C THR A 18 34.00 30.21 4.62
N GLY A 19 34.07 31.38 5.21
CA GLY A 19 32.81 32.07 5.38
C GLY A 19 32.69 33.01 6.57
N VAL A 20 33.58 33.93 6.71
CA VAL A 20 33.28 35.18 7.41
C VAL A 20 33.33 36.27 6.37
N LEU A 21 32.16 36.73 5.93
CA LEU A 21 31.95 38.09 5.38
C LEU A 21 30.49 38.15 4.88
N GLY A 22 29.69 39.06 5.47
CA GLY A 22 28.38 39.42 4.95
C GLY A 22 27.21 39.28 5.92
N LEU A 23 27.25 40.01 7.05
CA LEU A 23 26.03 40.37 7.77
C LEU A 23 25.41 41.59 7.08
N GLU A 24 24.77 41.37 5.94
CA GLU A 24 23.75 42.29 5.42
C GLU A 24 22.38 41.73 5.80
N GLY A 25 21.53 42.60 6.38
CA GLY A 25 20.28 42.25 7.01
C GLY A 25 19.38 41.35 6.12
N ALA A 26 19.26 40.11 6.52
CA ALA A 26 18.21 39.27 6.05
C ALA A 26 16.87 39.86 6.49
N ALA A 27 16.21 40.60 5.62
CA ALA A 27 14.79 40.84 5.77
C ALA A 27 14.14 39.44 5.91
N LEU A 28 13.52 39.19 7.06
CA LEU A 28 12.69 38.03 7.27
C LEU A 28 11.56 38.13 6.24
N ALA A 29 11.77 37.48 5.08
CA ALA A 29 10.68 37.22 4.15
C ALA A 29 9.65 36.42 4.96
N GLN A 30 8.53 37.04 5.28
CA GLN A 30 7.37 36.31 5.77
C GLN A 30 7.13 35.19 4.75
N PRO A 31 6.99 33.93 5.20
CA PRO A 31 6.59 32.88 4.26
C PRO A 31 5.24 33.32 3.67
N VAL A 32 5.25 33.65 2.40
CA VAL A 32 4.02 33.76 1.63
C VAL A 32 3.44 32.36 1.73
N LEU A 33 2.31 32.21 2.41
CA LEU A 33 1.54 30.98 2.40
C LEU A 33 1.15 30.77 0.94
N GLU A 34 1.87 29.88 0.25
CA GLU A 34 1.48 29.44 -1.08
C GLU A 34 0.06 28.90 -0.99
N GLU A 35 -0.85 29.50 -1.73
CA GLU A 35 -2.21 29.02 -1.83
C GLU A 35 -2.19 27.62 -2.45
N ILE A 36 -2.67 26.61 -1.70
CA ILE A 36 -2.73 25.25 -2.19
C ILE A 36 -3.98 25.12 -3.06
N VAL A 37 -3.76 24.93 -4.35
CA VAL A 37 -4.80 24.56 -5.31
C VAL A 37 -5.01 23.05 -5.30
N VAL A 38 -6.26 22.60 -5.31
CA VAL A 38 -6.66 21.19 -5.30
C VAL A 38 -7.56 20.85 -6.47
N THR A 39 -7.61 19.57 -6.86
CA THR A 39 -8.37 19.10 -8.03
C THR A 39 -9.49 18.12 -7.67
N ALA A 40 -9.91 18.09 -6.41
CA ALA A 40 -10.85 17.11 -5.86
C ALA A 40 -12.25 17.10 -6.51
N ARG A 41 -12.67 18.20 -7.13
CA ARG A 41 -13.93 18.30 -7.89
C ARG A 41 -13.73 18.30 -9.40
N LYS A 42 -12.63 17.69 -9.88
CA LYS A 42 -12.27 17.63 -11.31
C LYS A 42 -12.00 19.00 -11.96
N ARG A 43 -11.72 20.01 -11.14
CA ARG A 43 -11.34 21.37 -11.51
C ARG A 43 -10.40 21.93 -10.46
N GLU A 44 -9.58 22.89 -10.85
CA GLU A 44 -8.68 23.60 -9.94
C GLU A 44 -9.48 24.57 -9.07
N GLU A 45 -9.40 24.41 -7.76
CA GLU A 45 -10.06 25.27 -6.78
C GLU A 45 -9.11 25.52 -5.61
N SER A 46 -9.24 26.70 -4.98
CA SER A 46 -8.51 26.99 -3.75
C SER A 46 -8.92 26.05 -2.63
N LEU A 47 -7.96 25.50 -1.89
CA LEU A 47 -8.22 24.65 -0.73
C LEU A 47 -9.13 25.33 0.31
N GLN A 48 -9.10 26.65 0.39
CA GLN A 48 -9.88 27.43 1.36
C GLN A 48 -11.34 27.65 0.93
N GLU A 49 -11.62 27.57 -0.36
CA GLU A 49 -12.95 27.86 -0.93
C GLU A 49 -13.78 26.60 -1.20
N ILE A 50 -13.14 25.43 -1.25
CA ILE A 50 -13.83 24.20 -1.58
C ILE A 50 -14.72 23.71 -0.41
N PRO A 51 -16.05 23.45 -0.65
CA PRO A 51 -16.98 23.09 0.40
C PRO A 51 -16.95 21.61 0.79
N ILE A 52 -15.79 20.96 0.69
CA ILE A 52 -15.58 19.55 1.06
C ILE A 52 -14.43 19.40 2.06
N ALA A 53 -14.48 18.33 2.85
CA ALA A 53 -13.43 18.05 3.83
C ALA A 53 -12.21 17.46 3.15
N ILE A 54 -11.27 18.32 2.77
CA ILE A 54 -10.01 17.94 2.11
C ILE A 54 -8.80 18.34 2.97
N THR A 55 -7.74 17.58 2.85
CA THR A 55 -6.41 17.89 3.39
C THR A 55 -5.40 17.70 2.26
N ALA A 56 -4.58 18.68 1.99
CA ALA A 56 -3.57 18.60 0.95
C ALA A 56 -2.17 18.83 1.54
N PHE A 57 -1.18 18.16 0.97
CA PHE A 57 0.23 18.28 1.33
C PHE A 57 1.06 18.50 0.07
N SER A 58 1.79 19.58 0.01
CA SER A 58 2.75 19.82 -1.08
C SER A 58 3.98 18.93 -0.97
N ALA A 59 4.74 18.76 -2.07
CA ALA A 59 6.00 18.04 -2.08
C ALA A 59 6.97 18.53 -0.99
N GLU A 60 7.02 19.84 -0.77
CA GLU A 60 7.87 20.45 0.24
C GLU A 60 7.41 20.09 1.67
N GLN A 61 6.11 20.11 1.93
CA GLN A 61 5.57 19.68 3.22
C GLN A 61 5.82 18.22 3.49
N LEU A 62 5.64 17.34 2.48
CA LEU A 62 5.95 15.92 2.58
C LEU A 62 7.43 15.69 2.89
N ALA A 63 8.32 16.39 2.18
CA ALA A 63 9.77 16.29 2.39
C ALA A 63 10.19 16.80 3.77
N ARG A 64 9.67 17.95 4.23
CA ARG A 64 9.95 18.50 5.56
C ARG A 64 9.49 17.59 6.70
N ALA A 65 8.34 16.94 6.53
CA ALA A 65 7.82 15.99 7.50
C ALA A 65 8.51 14.62 7.43
N GLY A 66 9.30 14.37 6.37
CA GLY A 66 10.01 13.11 6.16
C GLY A 66 9.10 11.98 5.68
N TYR A 67 7.89 12.27 5.18
CA TYR A 67 6.97 11.25 4.69
C TYR A 67 7.45 10.67 3.37
N LYS A 68 7.59 9.35 3.30
CA LYS A 68 8.07 8.61 2.14
C LYS A 68 6.94 7.89 1.39
N ASN A 69 5.83 7.62 2.09
CA ASN A 69 4.69 6.85 1.58
C ASN A 69 3.39 7.21 2.31
N LEU A 70 2.29 6.61 1.87
CA LEU A 70 0.96 6.85 2.42
C LEU A 70 0.81 6.37 3.87
N GLN A 71 1.53 5.33 4.28
CA GLN A 71 1.46 4.82 5.64
C GLN A 71 1.97 5.86 6.64
N GLU A 72 3.11 6.48 6.35
CA GLU A 72 3.68 7.53 7.20
C GLU A 72 2.79 8.78 7.21
N LEU A 73 2.27 9.19 6.05
CA LEU A 73 1.35 10.32 5.92
C LEU A 73 0.06 10.13 6.71
N SER A 74 -0.49 8.92 6.72
CA SER A 74 -1.81 8.63 7.29
C SER A 74 -1.91 8.99 8.77
N GLY A 75 -0.82 8.87 9.51
CA GLY A 75 -0.74 9.28 10.93
C GLY A 75 -0.97 10.78 11.18
N SER A 76 -0.81 11.62 10.16
CA SER A 76 -0.98 13.08 10.25
C SER A 76 -2.30 13.58 9.67
N VAL A 77 -3.13 12.69 9.12
CA VAL A 77 -4.43 13.05 8.55
C VAL A 77 -5.55 12.56 9.46
N PRO A 78 -6.24 13.44 10.20
CA PRO A 78 -7.35 13.03 11.07
C PRO A 78 -8.42 12.27 10.29
N GLY A 79 -8.77 11.06 10.78
CA GLY A 79 -9.78 10.21 10.18
C GLY A 79 -9.31 9.38 8.99
N LEU A 80 -8.05 9.44 8.60
CA LEU A 80 -7.42 8.51 7.66
C LEU A 80 -6.65 7.45 8.46
N GLN A 81 -6.83 6.21 8.11
CA GLN A 81 -6.02 5.10 8.59
C GLN A 81 -5.52 4.33 7.36
N TYR A 82 -4.24 4.08 7.34
CA TYR A 82 -3.61 3.23 6.35
C TYR A 82 -2.91 2.08 7.05
N SER A 83 -3.07 0.90 6.54
CA SER A 83 -2.41 -0.28 7.06
C SER A 83 -1.98 -1.18 5.91
N ALA A 84 -0.69 -1.46 5.85
CA ALA A 84 -0.15 -2.52 5.01
C ALA A 84 -0.41 -3.92 5.61
N LEU A 85 -0.95 -3.95 6.84
CA LEU A 85 -1.31 -5.18 7.52
C LEU A 85 -2.80 -5.44 7.35
N GLY A 86 -3.17 -6.40 6.53
CA GLY A 86 -4.49 -7.02 6.62
C GLY A 86 -4.62 -7.76 7.95
N LEU A 87 -5.87 -8.03 8.39
CA LEU A 87 -6.15 -8.74 9.65
C LEU A 87 -5.42 -10.10 9.78
N ASN A 88 -5.11 -10.74 8.66
CA ASN A 88 -4.45 -12.04 8.61
C ASN A 88 -3.29 -12.10 7.60
N ILE A 89 -2.88 -10.95 7.07
CA ILE A 89 -1.89 -10.86 6.00
C ILE A 89 -0.85 -9.81 6.40
N PRO A 90 0.17 -10.20 7.15
CA PRO A 90 1.24 -9.27 7.53
C PRO A 90 2.14 -8.93 6.33
N GLY A 91 2.79 -7.77 6.40
CA GLY A 91 3.67 -7.28 5.36
C GLY A 91 2.96 -6.42 4.32
N ARG A 92 3.66 -6.05 3.26
CA ARG A 92 3.20 -5.14 2.20
C ARG A 92 2.35 -5.82 1.11
N VAL A 93 1.76 -6.97 1.42
CA VAL A 93 0.95 -7.74 0.44
C VAL A 93 -0.30 -7.00 0.05
N GLN A 94 -0.98 -6.42 1.01
CA GLN A 94 -2.25 -5.73 0.81
C GLN A 94 -2.30 -4.44 1.62
N SER A 95 -2.67 -3.35 0.95
CA SER A 95 -2.94 -2.08 1.60
C SER A 95 -4.44 -1.92 1.88
N ASN A 96 -4.74 -1.33 3.02
CA ASN A 96 -6.11 -1.04 3.42
C ASN A 96 -6.23 0.45 3.77
N ILE A 97 -7.04 1.16 3.02
CA ILE A 97 -7.33 2.59 3.21
C ILE A 97 -8.68 2.72 3.88
N ARG A 98 -8.71 3.29 5.09
CA ARG A 98 -9.90 3.48 5.88
C ARG A 98 -10.13 4.95 6.19
N PHE A 99 -11.33 5.41 5.98
CA PHE A 99 -11.76 6.76 6.33
C PHE A 99 -12.75 6.73 7.48
N ARG A 100 -12.50 7.50 8.55
CA ARG A 100 -13.40 7.63 9.71
C ARG A 100 -13.82 6.28 10.31
N GLY A 101 -12.92 5.29 10.27
CA GLY A 101 -13.17 3.94 10.81
C GLY A 101 -14.04 3.04 9.93
N MET A 102 -14.45 3.49 8.74
CA MET A 102 -15.21 2.66 7.80
C MET A 102 -14.28 1.69 7.06
N ASP A 103 -14.64 0.41 7.08
CA ASP A 103 -13.89 -0.67 6.45
C ASP A 103 -14.86 -1.73 5.89
N THR A 104 -14.52 -2.33 4.77
CA THR A 104 -15.29 -3.43 4.19
C THR A 104 -14.88 -4.80 4.71
N ASN A 105 -13.75 -4.91 5.41
CA ASN A 105 -13.18 -6.20 5.79
C ASN A 105 -13.05 -7.20 4.62
N SER A 106 -12.88 -6.67 3.41
CA SER A 106 -12.73 -7.46 2.19
C SER A 106 -11.28 -7.86 1.97
N LEU A 107 -11.06 -9.09 1.53
CA LEU A 107 -9.74 -9.60 1.17
C LEU A 107 -9.32 -9.23 -0.26
N GLY A 108 -10.20 -8.60 -1.03
CA GLY A 108 -9.94 -8.17 -2.40
C GLY A 108 -10.12 -6.67 -2.60
N PRO A 109 -9.49 -6.10 -3.63
CA PRO A 109 -9.56 -4.67 -3.92
C PRO A 109 -10.92 -4.22 -4.47
N THR A 110 -11.77 -5.15 -4.87
CA THR A 110 -13.04 -4.90 -5.57
C THR A 110 -14.03 -4.08 -4.74
N PHE A 111 -14.03 -4.24 -3.43
CA PHE A 111 -15.01 -3.63 -2.51
C PHE A 111 -14.41 -2.61 -1.54
N ALA A 112 -13.32 -1.96 -1.90
CA ALA A 112 -12.75 -0.91 -1.07
C ALA A 112 -13.71 0.27 -0.93
N LEU A 113 -13.81 0.86 0.27
CA LEU A 113 -14.63 2.05 0.53
C LEU A 113 -13.85 3.36 0.30
N GLY A 114 -12.55 3.29 0.31
CA GLY A 114 -11.65 4.38 -0.01
C GLY A 114 -10.50 3.89 -0.86
N THR A 115 -10.04 4.70 -1.79
CA THR A 115 -9.02 4.28 -2.75
C THR A 115 -8.08 5.41 -3.15
N LEU A 116 -7.01 5.03 -3.86
CA LEU A 116 -6.01 5.92 -4.40
C LEU A 116 -6.27 6.21 -5.88
N PHE A 117 -6.03 7.46 -6.25
CA PHE A 117 -5.93 7.94 -7.61
C PHE A 117 -4.53 8.52 -7.85
N VAL A 118 -4.07 8.47 -9.07
CA VAL A 118 -2.87 9.16 -9.53
C VAL A 118 -3.27 10.02 -10.73
N ASP A 119 -3.10 11.33 -10.61
CA ASP A 119 -3.59 12.32 -11.59
C ASP A 119 -5.10 12.14 -11.91
N GLY A 120 -5.91 11.81 -10.90
CA GLY A 120 -7.33 11.55 -11.05
C GLY A 120 -7.71 10.21 -11.70
N ILE A 121 -6.75 9.36 -12.03
CA ILE A 121 -6.95 8.05 -12.63
C ILE A 121 -6.86 6.98 -11.54
N PHE A 122 -7.86 6.11 -11.45
CA PHE A 122 -7.99 5.07 -10.43
C PHE A 122 -6.78 4.14 -10.38
N VAL A 123 -6.37 3.75 -9.17
CA VAL A 123 -5.32 2.76 -8.91
C VAL A 123 -5.93 1.57 -8.20
N LEU A 124 -5.95 0.44 -8.89
CA LEU A 124 -6.32 -0.83 -8.29
C LEU A 124 -5.10 -1.50 -7.63
N GLY A 125 -5.33 -2.19 -6.53
CA GLY A 125 -4.31 -3.00 -5.87
C GLY A 125 -3.53 -2.25 -4.78
N ASN A 126 -2.28 -2.65 -4.60
CA ASN A 126 -1.44 -2.11 -3.54
C ASN A 126 -0.84 -0.75 -3.92
N THR A 127 -0.93 0.20 -3.00
CA THR A 127 -0.46 1.57 -3.18
C THR A 127 0.94 1.82 -2.58
N GLU A 128 1.47 0.87 -1.83
CA GLU A 128 2.80 0.95 -1.18
C GLU A 128 3.96 1.10 -2.17
N SER A 129 3.80 0.53 -3.36
CA SER A 129 4.82 0.58 -4.40
C SER A 129 4.95 1.95 -5.08
N ILE A 130 4.02 2.89 -4.81
CA ILE A 130 4.02 4.23 -5.39
C ILE A 130 4.62 5.22 -4.39
N PRO A 131 5.90 5.57 -4.55
CA PRO A 131 6.59 6.47 -3.62
C PRO A 131 6.22 7.94 -3.85
N PHE A 132 6.48 8.77 -2.84
CA PHE A 132 6.28 10.22 -2.92
C PHE A 132 7.39 10.99 -3.65
N ASP A 133 8.43 10.33 -4.13
CA ASP A 133 9.60 10.98 -4.73
C ASP A 133 9.25 11.86 -5.94
N ASP A 134 8.19 11.50 -6.69
CA ASP A 134 7.75 12.23 -7.88
C ASP A 134 6.38 12.89 -7.72
N VAL A 135 5.86 12.93 -6.50
CA VAL A 135 4.59 13.57 -6.19
C VAL A 135 4.79 15.07 -6.05
N GLU A 136 3.93 15.87 -6.66
CA GLU A 136 3.84 17.31 -6.48
C GLU A 136 3.03 17.64 -5.23
N ARG A 137 1.88 16.98 -5.07
CA ARG A 137 1.04 17.08 -3.87
C ARG A 137 0.18 15.84 -3.68
N VAL A 138 -0.23 15.62 -2.44
CA VAL A 138 -1.20 14.57 -2.05
C VAL A 138 -2.46 15.26 -1.57
N GLU A 139 -3.59 14.92 -2.16
CA GLU A 139 -4.92 15.37 -1.78
C GLU A 139 -5.67 14.24 -1.10
N VAL A 140 -6.17 14.47 0.11
CA VAL A 140 -6.96 13.49 0.88
C VAL A 140 -8.36 14.04 1.08
N VAL A 141 -9.32 13.49 0.35
CA VAL A 141 -10.72 13.90 0.36
C VAL A 141 -11.52 12.94 1.24
N LYS A 142 -12.21 13.47 2.24
CA LYS A 142 -12.93 12.69 3.26
C LYS A 142 -14.44 12.80 3.09
N GLY A 143 -15.11 11.68 2.98
CA GLY A 143 -16.55 11.58 2.74
C GLY A 143 -16.86 11.06 1.33
N PRO A 144 -18.13 10.84 0.98
CA PRO A 144 -18.54 10.31 -0.31
C PRO A 144 -18.04 11.18 -1.47
N GLN A 145 -17.35 10.55 -2.42
CA GLN A 145 -16.78 11.20 -3.60
C GLN A 145 -17.20 10.51 -4.90
N ALA A 146 -18.27 9.72 -4.87
CA ALA A 146 -18.68 8.92 -6.01
C ALA A 146 -19.07 9.75 -7.24
N ALA A 147 -19.55 11.00 -7.04
CA ALA A 147 -19.90 11.90 -8.14
C ALA A 147 -18.70 12.29 -9.01
N TYR A 148 -17.54 12.51 -8.40
CA TYR A 148 -16.34 12.96 -9.12
C TYR A 148 -15.31 11.87 -9.38
N PHE A 149 -15.13 10.96 -8.41
CA PHE A 149 -14.12 9.92 -8.49
C PHE A 149 -14.70 8.55 -8.88
N GLY A 150 -16.03 8.39 -8.84
CA GLY A 150 -16.68 7.16 -9.20
C GLY A 150 -16.58 6.08 -8.11
N ARG A 151 -16.28 4.85 -8.51
CA ARG A 151 -16.30 3.66 -7.66
C ARG A 151 -15.28 3.71 -6.51
N ASN A 152 -15.53 2.93 -5.46
CA ASN A 152 -14.66 2.73 -4.31
C ASN A 152 -14.31 4.01 -3.55
N THR A 153 -15.16 5.03 -3.60
CA THR A 153 -14.95 6.34 -2.98
C THR A 153 -16.08 6.76 -2.04
N PHE A 154 -16.80 5.78 -1.50
CA PHE A 154 -17.91 6.04 -0.57
C PHE A 154 -17.44 6.70 0.73
N ALA A 155 -16.29 6.33 1.23
CA ALA A 155 -15.72 6.87 2.46
C ALA A 155 -14.72 8.00 2.24
N GLY A 156 -14.09 8.04 1.05
CA GLY A 156 -13.09 9.04 0.69
C GLY A 156 -12.23 8.63 -0.49
N ALA A 157 -11.39 9.55 -0.93
CA ALA A 157 -10.42 9.36 -2.01
C ALA A 157 -9.08 9.99 -1.62
N ILE A 158 -8.00 9.40 -2.09
CA ILE A 158 -6.66 9.98 -2.04
C ILE A 158 -6.23 10.19 -3.47
N ASN A 159 -5.71 11.36 -3.80
CA ASN A 159 -5.23 11.67 -5.13
C ASN A 159 -3.78 12.15 -5.08
N TYR A 160 -2.88 11.45 -5.74
CA TYR A 160 -1.51 11.89 -5.95
C TYR A 160 -1.46 12.69 -7.24
N ILE A 161 -1.11 13.95 -7.14
CA ILE A 161 -0.79 14.76 -8.30
C ILE A 161 0.71 14.67 -8.53
N MET A 162 1.08 14.23 -9.72
CA MET A 162 2.47 13.96 -10.05
C MET A 162 3.10 15.19 -10.69
N LYS A 163 4.41 15.37 -10.46
CA LYS A 163 5.17 16.48 -11.03
C LYS A 163 5.05 16.51 -12.56
N THR A 164 4.80 17.71 -13.10
CA THR A 164 4.74 17.94 -14.54
C THR A 164 6.16 18.23 -15.06
N PRO A 165 6.59 17.62 -16.18
CA PRO A 165 7.87 17.92 -16.80
C PRO A 165 8.00 19.39 -17.20
N SER A 166 9.16 20.00 -16.95
CA SER A 166 9.47 21.36 -17.38
C SER A 166 9.60 21.43 -18.91
N LEU A 167 9.07 22.52 -19.49
CA LEU A 167 9.21 22.82 -20.90
C LEU A 167 10.40 23.75 -21.20
N THR A 168 11.01 24.32 -20.17
CA THR A 168 12.04 25.37 -20.29
C THR A 168 13.37 24.97 -19.68
N ASP A 169 13.36 24.36 -18.50
CA ASP A 169 14.54 24.18 -17.69
C ASP A 169 14.90 22.69 -17.49
N TYR A 170 16.20 22.40 -17.53
CA TYR A 170 16.68 21.09 -17.12
C TYR A 170 16.94 21.08 -15.63
N THR A 171 16.33 20.12 -14.94
CA THR A 171 16.57 19.90 -13.53
C THR A 171 16.92 18.44 -13.23
N GLY A 172 17.60 18.20 -12.14
CA GLY A 172 17.90 16.87 -11.64
C GLY A 172 17.90 16.84 -10.13
N GLU A 173 17.41 15.74 -9.58
CA GLU A 173 17.34 15.55 -8.13
C GLU A 173 17.87 14.16 -7.79
N VAL A 174 18.69 14.08 -6.75
CA VAL A 174 19.14 12.80 -6.16
C VAL A 174 18.86 12.89 -4.66
N LYS A 175 18.15 11.91 -4.16
CA LYS A 175 17.88 11.73 -2.73
C LYS A 175 18.46 10.42 -2.24
N ALA A 176 19.12 10.45 -1.08
CA ALA A 176 19.60 9.25 -0.42
C ALA A 176 19.30 9.35 1.06
N SER A 177 18.81 8.28 1.65
CA SER A 177 18.62 8.17 3.09
C SER A 177 19.02 6.79 3.58
N ALA A 178 19.48 6.72 4.82
CA ALA A 178 19.78 5.49 5.52
C ALA A 178 19.17 5.56 6.92
N ALA A 179 18.70 4.42 7.42
CA ALA A 179 18.11 4.33 8.75
C ALA A 179 18.51 3.01 9.43
N THR A 180 17.97 2.77 10.62
CA THR A 180 18.17 1.52 11.35
C THR A 180 17.63 0.31 10.57
N TYR A 181 18.11 -0.87 10.91
CA TYR A 181 17.78 -2.14 10.23
C TYR A 181 18.30 -2.20 8.78
N ASP A 182 19.47 -1.61 8.53
CA ASP A 182 20.10 -1.58 7.20
C ASP A 182 19.14 -1.03 6.13
N GLU A 183 18.33 -0.03 6.50
CA GLU A 183 17.42 0.61 5.58
C GLU A 183 18.17 1.62 4.70
N TYR A 184 18.02 1.49 3.40
CA TYR A 184 18.53 2.40 2.38
C TYR A 184 17.41 2.77 1.42
N ASN A 185 17.32 4.05 1.09
CA ASN A 185 16.42 4.56 0.08
C ASN A 185 17.18 5.56 -0.79
N VAL A 186 17.31 5.25 -2.08
CA VAL A 186 17.98 6.09 -3.07
C VAL A 186 17.03 6.33 -4.22
N SER A 187 16.77 7.59 -4.53
CA SER A 187 16.03 7.97 -5.73
C SER A 187 16.77 9.02 -6.53
N ALA A 188 16.60 8.98 -7.85
CA ALA A 188 17.14 9.96 -8.76
C ALA A 188 16.09 10.29 -9.83
N SER A 189 16.03 11.55 -10.23
CA SER A 189 15.19 11.99 -11.34
C SER A 189 15.87 13.08 -12.14
N VAL A 190 15.51 13.12 -13.43
CA VAL A 190 15.89 14.18 -14.38
C VAL A 190 14.65 14.67 -15.09
N ASP A 191 14.63 15.93 -15.44
CA ASP A 191 13.48 16.56 -16.03
C ASP A 191 13.98 17.70 -16.93
N GLY A 192 13.30 17.92 -18.05
CA GLY A 192 13.62 19.03 -18.95
C GLY A 192 12.97 18.93 -20.32
N PRO A 193 13.16 19.96 -21.15
CA PRO A 193 12.57 20.04 -22.48
C PRO A 193 13.24 19.09 -23.46
N LEU A 194 12.43 18.33 -24.21
CA LEU A 194 12.87 17.67 -25.46
C LEU A 194 12.73 18.63 -26.64
N VAL A 195 11.69 19.45 -26.62
CA VAL A 195 11.47 20.56 -27.54
C VAL A 195 11.10 21.78 -26.69
N ALA A 196 11.91 22.81 -26.71
CA ALA A 196 11.72 24.00 -25.91
C ALA A 196 10.29 24.54 -26.06
N ASP A 197 9.67 24.89 -24.93
CA ASP A 197 8.32 25.42 -24.77
C ASP A 197 7.18 24.49 -25.24
N LYS A 198 7.49 23.29 -25.76
CA LYS A 198 6.48 22.39 -26.33
C LYS A 198 6.44 20.98 -25.78
N VAL A 199 7.59 20.37 -25.54
CA VAL A 199 7.64 18.98 -25.12
C VAL A 199 8.69 18.80 -24.02
N GLY A 200 8.28 18.38 -22.86
CA GLY A 200 9.13 18.03 -21.74
C GLY A 200 9.05 16.56 -21.39
N ILE A 201 10.13 16.04 -20.83
CA ILE A 201 10.22 14.69 -20.29
C ILE A 201 10.77 14.73 -18.87
N ARG A 202 10.18 13.91 -18.01
CA ARG A 202 10.69 13.62 -16.69
C ARG A 202 10.86 12.12 -16.52
N MET A 203 12.03 11.69 -16.06
CA MET A 203 12.32 10.29 -15.77
C MET A 203 12.88 10.16 -14.37
N GLY A 204 12.50 9.12 -13.67
CA GLY A 204 12.98 8.86 -12.32
C GLY A 204 13.03 7.37 -11.99
N GLY A 205 13.84 7.05 -11.00
CA GLY A 205 13.95 5.70 -10.46
C GLY A 205 14.25 5.72 -8.98
N ARG A 206 13.87 4.64 -8.30
CA ARG A 206 14.07 4.45 -6.87
C ARG A 206 14.54 3.03 -6.57
N LEU A 207 15.47 2.94 -5.63
CA LEU A 207 15.92 1.71 -5.01
C LEU A 207 15.68 1.83 -3.50
N TYR A 208 14.92 0.91 -2.96
CA TYR A 208 14.64 0.81 -1.53
C TYR A 208 15.00 -0.58 -1.02
N SER A 209 15.66 -0.64 0.10
CA SER A 209 15.97 -1.89 0.80
C SER A 209 15.94 -1.65 2.30
N LYS A 210 15.41 -2.61 3.03
CA LYS A 210 15.40 -2.65 4.49
C LYS A 210 15.70 -4.07 4.92
N GLY A 211 16.66 -4.23 5.80
CA GLY A 211 17.05 -5.52 6.35
C GLY A 211 16.07 -6.03 7.40
N ASN A 212 16.39 -7.19 7.94
CA ASN A 212 15.56 -7.87 8.92
C ASN A 212 15.41 -7.07 10.23
N MET A 213 14.17 -6.88 10.66
CA MET A 213 13.84 -6.21 11.93
C MET A 213 13.89 -7.17 13.11
N PHE A 214 13.56 -8.43 12.88
CA PHE A 214 13.46 -9.47 13.91
C PHE A 214 14.08 -10.76 13.44
N THR A 215 14.30 -11.67 14.39
CA THR A 215 14.83 -13.00 14.14
C THR A 215 13.78 -14.05 14.48
N ALA A 216 13.53 -14.96 13.57
CA ALA A 216 12.65 -16.10 13.77
C ALA A 216 13.27 -17.12 14.75
N SER A 217 12.46 -18.06 15.25
CA SER A 217 12.91 -19.06 16.21
C SER A 217 13.97 -20.01 15.66
N ASP A 218 14.03 -20.18 14.35
CA ASP A 218 15.03 -20.98 13.62
C ASP A 218 16.25 -20.16 13.15
N GLY A 219 16.33 -18.88 13.56
CA GLY A 219 17.39 -17.97 13.20
C GLY A 219 17.24 -17.33 11.82
N GLY A 220 16.10 -17.52 11.13
CA GLY A 220 15.76 -16.80 9.90
C GLY A 220 15.46 -15.34 10.17
N GLY A 221 15.59 -14.49 9.14
CA GLY A 221 15.25 -13.08 9.22
C GLY A 221 13.77 -12.81 8.99
N LEU A 222 13.25 -11.76 9.62
CA LEU A 222 11.86 -11.30 9.47
C LEU A 222 11.81 -9.80 9.25
N GLY A 223 10.97 -9.37 8.29
CA GLY A 223 10.72 -7.96 8.02
C GLY A 223 11.67 -7.32 7.02
N GLU A 224 12.37 -8.12 6.23
CA GLU A 224 13.12 -7.65 5.07
C GLU A 224 12.15 -7.14 4.00
N GLU A 225 12.48 -6.00 3.41
CA GLU A 225 11.70 -5.38 2.33
C GLU A 225 12.64 -4.84 1.26
N SER A 226 12.28 -5.02 -0.01
CA SER A 226 12.98 -4.34 -1.09
C SER A 226 12.02 -3.88 -2.18
N SER A 227 12.37 -2.79 -2.87
CA SER A 227 11.60 -2.25 -3.98
C SER A 227 12.54 -1.61 -5.00
N ARG A 228 12.22 -1.85 -6.27
CA ARG A 228 12.83 -1.16 -7.41
C ARG A 228 11.71 -0.58 -8.23
N SER A 229 11.74 0.71 -8.49
CA SER A 229 10.74 1.34 -9.32
C SER A 229 11.35 2.32 -10.29
N GLY A 230 10.67 2.52 -11.42
CA GLY A 230 11.03 3.48 -12.44
C GLY A 230 9.79 4.09 -13.07
N GLN A 231 9.92 5.32 -13.54
CA GLN A 231 8.85 6.06 -14.15
C GLN A 231 9.34 7.02 -15.22
N ALA A 232 8.48 7.28 -16.19
CA ALA A 232 8.70 8.30 -17.20
C ALA A 232 7.39 9.03 -17.47
N THR A 233 7.46 10.36 -17.54
CA THR A 233 6.33 11.22 -17.90
C THR A 233 6.74 12.08 -19.08
N LEU A 234 5.96 12.04 -20.15
CA LEU A 234 6.03 12.95 -21.28
C LEU A 234 4.90 13.98 -21.13
N TYR A 235 5.23 15.24 -21.25
CA TYR A 235 4.27 16.34 -21.28
C TYR A 235 4.48 17.14 -22.54
N ALA A 236 3.40 17.37 -23.30
CA ALA A 236 3.44 18.14 -24.52
C ALA A 236 2.36 19.24 -24.50
N LYS A 237 2.75 20.43 -24.90
CA LYS A 237 1.87 21.58 -25.11
C LYS A 237 2.07 22.10 -26.54
N PRO A 238 1.49 21.42 -27.55
CA PRO A 238 1.71 21.76 -28.96
C PRO A 238 1.19 23.15 -29.30
N THR A 239 0.09 23.57 -28.66
CA THR A 239 -0.49 24.91 -28.71
C THR A 239 -0.80 25.41 -27.31
N ASP A 240 -1.19 26.66 -27.13
CA ASP A 240 -1.53 27.18 -25.80
C ASP A 240 -2.80 26.53 -25.22
N GLU A 241 -3.68 26.05 -26.09
CA GLU A 241 -4.96 25.44 -25.70
C GLU A 241 -4.87 23.97 -25.45
N LEU A 242 -3.85 23.27 -25.99
CA LEU A 242 -3.77 21.80 -25.96
C LEU A 242 -2.63 21.32 -25.07
N SER A 243 -2.94 20.52 -24.08
CA SER A 243 -1.96 19.76 -23.31
C SER A 243 -2.18 18.25 -23.39
N ILE A 244 -1.08 17.51 -23.43
CA ILE A 244 -1.06 16.05 -23.49
C ILE A 244 -0.05 15.56 -22.46
N ARG A 245 -0.46 14.60 -21.63
CA ARG A 245 0.43 13.93 -20.67
C ARG A 245 0.36 12.43 -20.86
N LEU A 246 1.51 11.77 -20.94
CA LEU A 246 1.65 10.31 -20.95
C LEU A 246 2.59 9.91 -19.84
N ARG A 247 2.24 8.89 -19.04
CA ARG A 247 3.04 8.40 -17.93
C ARG A 247 3.11 6.88 -17.94
N GLY A 248 4.33 6.36 -17.82
CA GLY A 248 4.61 4.96 -17.54
C GLY A 248 5.23 4.81 -16.15
N PHE A 249 4.84 3.77 -15.42
CA PHE A 249 5.38 3.39 -14.12
C PHE A 249 5.58 1.87 -14.07
N TYR A 250 6.69 1.47 -13.49
CA TYR A 250 7.02 0.09 -13.20
C TYR A 250 7.54 -0.03 -11.77
N ALA A 251 7.13 -1.08 -11.06
CA ALA A 251 7.70 -1.43 -9.77
C ALA A 251 7.83 -2.95 -9.62
N ARG A 252 8.87 -3.38 -8.92
CA ARG A 252 9.04 -4.73 -8.42
C ARG A 252 9.41 -4.67 -6.94
N ASP A 253 8.63 -5.39 -6.14
CA ASP A 253 8.86 -5.56 -4.72
C ASP A 253 9.21 -7.01 -4.43
N GLU A 254 10.19 -7.22 -3.57
CA GLU A 254 10.65 -8.52 -3.10
C GLU A 254 10.81 -8.40 -1.58
N ASP A 255 9.92 -9.04 -0.82
CA ASP A 255 9.93 -8.97 0.64
C ASP A 255 10.17 -10.35 1.23
N GLY A 256 10.98 -10.41 2.25
CA GLY A 256 11.11 -11.60 3.09
C GLY A 256 9.87 -11.86 3.95
N PRO A 257 9.93 -12.86 4.81
CA PRO A 257 8.85 -13.16 5.75
C PRO A 257 8.51 -11.95 6.60
N ALA A 258 7.21 -11.67 6.73
CA ALA A 258 6.74 -10.49 7.44
C ALA A 258 7.18 -10.48 8.92
N ALA A 259 7.47 -9.29 9.44
CA ALA A 259 7.81 -9.06 10.85
C ALA A 259 6.57 -9.22 11.76
N ALA A 260 6.06 -10.43 11.85
CA ALA A 260 4.89 -10.77 12.65
C ALA A 260 5.19 -11.92 13.62
N GLY A 261 4.50 -11.90 14.75
CA GLY A 261 4.59 -12.94 15.75
C GLY A 261 3.28 -13.10 16.50
N TYR A 262 2.99 -14.29 16.96
CA TYR A 262 1.79 -14.58 17.72
C TYR A 262 2.08 -14.58 19.22
N ILE A 263 1.32 -13.78 19.98
CA ILE A 263 1.35 -13.81 21.45
C ILE A 263 0.12 -14.59 21.92
N PRO A 264 0.27 -15.85 22.35
CA PRO A 264 -0.87 -16.64 22.77
C PRO A 264 -1.46 -16.09 24.06
N GLY A 265 -2.71 -15.65 24.04
CA GLY A 265 -3.44 -15.13 25.21
C GLY A 265 -3.47 -16.13 26.37
N ARG A 266 -3.46 -17.44 26.07
CA ARG A 266 -3.38 -18.51 27.05
C ARG A 266 -2.13 -18.47 27.94
N LEU A 267 -1.03 -17.95 27.41
CA LEU A 267 0.25 -17.83 28.10
C LEU A 267 0.43 -16.47 28.77
N ASN A 268 -0.39 -15.49 28.35
CA ASN A 268 -0.29 -14.11 28.76
C ASN A 268 -1.60 -13.58 29.36
N ASP A 269 -2.42 -14.46 29.91
CA ASP A 269 -3.67 -14.03 30.55
C ASP A 269 -3.37 -13.19 31.78
N THR A 270 -3.37 -11.88 31.58
CA THR A 270 -3.27 -10.88 32.66
C THR A 270 -4.65 -10.40 33.13
N CYS A 271 -5.71 -10.97 32.57
CA CYS A 271 -7.11 -10.63 32.89
C CYS A 271 -7.76 -11.63 33.83
N THR A 272 -7.05 -12.66 34.29
CA THR A 272 -7.57 -13.65 35.23
C THR A 272 -8.26 -12.98 36.42
N GLY A 273 -9.50 -13.36 36.69
CA GLY A 273 -10.32 -12.78 37.77
C GLY A 273 -11.08 -11.50 37.41
N LYS A 274 -10.95 -11.00 36.18
CA LYS A 274 -11.77 -9.87 35.69
C LYS A 274 -12.94 -10.37 34.86
N SER A 275 -14.14 -9.93 35.12
CA SER A 275 -15.31 -10.21 34.29
C SER A 275 -15.52 -9.10 33.27
N ILE A 276 -15.88 -9.44 32.05
CA ILE A 276 -16.24 -8.52 30.99
C ILE A 276 -17.75 -8.62 30.78
N THR A 277 -18.45 -7.50 30.93
CA THR A 277 -19.86 -7.43 30.60
C THR A 277 -20.02 -6.86 29.19
N THR A 278 -20.61 -7.61 28.29
CA THR A 278 -20.91 -7.17 26.93
C THR A 278 -22.00 -6.11 26.93
N LYS A 279 -22.14 -5.35 25.83
CA LYS A 279 -23.26 -4.40 25.66
C LYS A 279 -24.64 -5.05 25.79
N ALA A 280 -24.76 -6.36 25.59
CA ALA A 280 -25.97 -7.14 25.76
C ALA A 280 -26.20 -7.60 27.22
N GLY A 281 -25.38 -7.14 28.17
CA GLY A 281 -25.52 -7.49 29.58
C GLY A 281 -25.05 -8.90 29.94
N GLN A 282 -24.44 -9.63 29.02
CA GLN A 282 -23.85 -10.95 29.26
C GLN A 282 -22.51 -10.80 29.95
N THR A 283 -22.34 -11.42 31.09
CA THR A 283 -21.03 -11.49 31.76
C THR A 283 -20.26 -12.71 31.26
N ALA A 284 -19.18 -12.48 30.54
CA ALA A 284 -18.25 -13.52 30.16
C ALA A 284 -17.16 -13.62 31.23
N THR A 285 -16.93 -14.81 31.75
CA THR A 285 -15.74 -15.10 32.54
C THR A 285 -14.54 -14.98 31.61
N PRO A 286 -13.49 -14.23 31.99
CA PRO A 286 -12.43 -13.87 31.07
C PRO A 286 -11.72 -15.11 30.56
N VAL A 287 -11.80 -15.22 29.27
CA VAL A 287 -11.11 -16.26 28.56
C VAL A 287 -9.89 -15.62 27.93
N ARG A 288 -8.75 -15.66 28.59
CA ARG A 288 -7.43 -15.56 27.95
C ARG A 288 -7.17 -14.24 27.17
N TRP A 289 -7.20 -13.12 27.89
CA TRP A 289 -6.93 -11.80 27.33
C TRP A 289 -5.67 -11.18 27.93
N ILE A 290 -5.02 -10.31 27.16
CA ILE A 290 -3.99 -9.41 27.67
C ILE A 290 -4.69 -8.16 28.15
N CYS A 291 -4.66 -7.89 29.45
CA CYS A 291 -5.15 -6.66 30.05
C CYS A 291 -3.96 -5.81 30.49
N GLY A 292 -3.91 -4.58 30.00
CA GLY A 292 -2.80 -3.67 30.30
C GLY A 292 -1.73 -3.69 29.22
N GLN A 293 -0.47 -3.60 29.63
CA GLN A 293 0.63 -3.52 28.67
C GLN A 293 0.91 -4.89 28.02
N VAL A 294 1.11 -4.85 26.69
CA VAL A 294 1.66 -6.00 25.97
C VAL A 294 3.05 -6.30 26.53
N PRO A 295 3.35 -7.58 26.86
CA PRO A 295 4.66 -7.97 27.37
C PRO A 295 5.76 -7.54 26.42
N LYS A 296 6.86 -7.04 26.98
CA LYS A 296 8.02 -6.65 26.17
C LYS A 296 8.67 -7.88 25.54
N GLN A 297 9.18 -7.70 24.35
CA GLN A 297 10.03 -8.66 23.65
C GLN A 297 11.13 -9.19 24.59
N GLY A 298 11.45 -10.47 24.51
CA GLY A 298 12.43 -11.12 25.40
C GLY A 298 11.92 -11.48 26.79
N THR A 299 10.65 -11.16 27.13
CA THR A 299 10.06 -11.57 28.42
C THR A 299 9.82 -13.08 28.42
N ALA A 300 10.38 -13.78 29.38
CA ALA A 300 10.08 -15.21 29.57
C ALA A 300 8.65 -15.37 30.09
N ILE A 301 7.84 -16.15 29.38
CA ILE A 301 6.50 -16.50 29.80
C ILE A 301 6.56 -17.87 30.44
N ASN A 302 6.38 -17.95 31.76
CA ASN A 302 6.39 -19.18 32.53
C ASN A 302 5.06 -19.92 32.37
N ALA A 303 4.74 -20.41 31.19
CA ALA A 303 3.58 -21.26 31.04
C ALA A 303 3.86 -22.35 30.01
N LEU A 304 3.74 -23.56 30.43
CA LEU A 304 3.70 -24.79 29.58
C LEU A 304 4.79 -24.84 28.49
N GLY A 305 6.06 -24.99 28.89
CA GLY A 305 7.16 -25.29 27.99
C GLY A 305 8.17 -24.17 27.74
N GLY A 306 8.17 -23.10 28.54
CA GLY A 306 9.27 -22.12 28.54
C GLY A 306 9.35 -21.26 27.26
N PHE A 307 8.23 -20.90 26.68
CA PHE A 307 8.22 -19.94 25.58
C PHE A 307 8.79 -18.60 26.06
N LYS A 308 9.74 -18.09 25.33
CA LYS A 308 10.13 -16.69 25.45
C LYS A 308 9.32 -15.90 24.43
N ILE A 309 8.81 -14.72 24.77
CA ILE A 309 8.48 -13.72 23.78
C ILE A 309 9.82 -13.21 23.26
N ILE A 310 10.40 -13.99 22.39
CA ILE A 310 11.57 -13.63 21.63
C ILE A 310 11.03 -12.90 20.39
N ASP A 311 11.92 -12.46 19.55
CA ASP A 311 11.65 -11.67 18.35
C ASP A 311 10.42 -12.15 17.55
N SER A 312 10.36 -13.40 17.19
CA SER A 312 9.16 -14.09 16.70
C SER A 312 9.27 -15.58 17.00
N ASN A 313 8.13 -16.21 17.23
CA ASN A 313 8.08 -17.67 17.34
C ASN A 313 7.92 -18.37 15.97
N THR A 314 7.84 -17.60 14.89
CA THR A 314 7.73 -18.11 13.53
C THR A 314 9.00 -18.83 13.10
N THR A 315 8.88 -19.88 12.32
CA THR A 315 9.98 -20.56 11.64
C THR A 315 9.90 -20.23 10.15
N VAL A 316 11.03 -19.89 9.53
CA VAL A 316 11.06 -19.42 8.14
C VAL A 316 12.09 -20.12 7.26
N ARG A 317 13.10 -20.75 7.85
CA ARG A 317 14.16 -21.44 7.09
C ARG A 317 13.86 -22.90 6.84
N SER A 318 13.39 -23.58 7.85
CA SER A 318 13.21 -25.01 7.80
C SER A 318 12.05 -25.38 8.72
N PRO A 319 10.84 -25.34 8.20
CA PRO A 319 9.67 -25.75 8.96
C PRO A 319 9.87 -27.17 9.50
N GLN A 320 9.94 -27.31 10.82
CA GLN A 320 10.11 -28.63 11.47
C GLN A 320 8.82 -29.44 11.50
N ALA A 321 7.73 -28.89 10.99
CA ALA A 321 6.45 -29.55 10.90
C ALA A 321 6.50 -30.92 10.22
N PHE A 322 7.51 -31.12 9.47
CA PHE A 322 7.67 -32.27 8.62
C PHE A 322 8.54 -33.36 9.25
N LEU A 323 8.81 -33.27 10.55
CA LEU A 323 9.41 -34.36 11.32
C LEU A 323 8.64 -35.65 11.16
N SER A 324 7.34 -35.61 10.93
CA SER A 324 6.51 -36.81 10.69
C SER A 324 6.71 -37.38 9.29
N THR A 325 7.14 -36.60 8.30
CA THR A 325 7.39 -37.05 6.93
C THR A 325 8.84 -37.40 6.69
N GLY A 326 9.77 -36.86 7.48
CA GLY A 326 11.20 -37.03 7.31
C GLY A 326 11.78 -36.31 6.09
N ASP A 327 10.98 -35.54 5.36
CA ASP A 327 11.39 -34.77 4.19
C ASP A 327 11.59 -33.28 4.55
N PRO A 328 12.84 -32.78 4.64
CA PRO A 328 13.11 -31.36 4.97
C PRO A 328 12.58 -30.39 3.94
N ASP A 329 12.38 -30.81 2.70
CA ASP A 329 11.90 -29.97 1.62
C ASP A 329 10.38 -30.13 1.38
N PHE A 330 9.67 -30.73 2.30
CA PHE A 330 8.25 -31.03 2.13
C PHE A 330 7.41 -29.77 1.79
N LEU A 331 7.60 -28.67 2.53
CA LEU A 331 6.91 -27.41 2.28
C LEU A 331 7.23 -26.88 0.88
N LEU A 332 8.52 -26.83 0.56
CA LEU A 332 9.00 -26.36 -0.73
C LEU A 332 8.37 -27.15 -1.89
N LYS A 333 8.38 -28.47 -1.81
CA LYS A 333 7.84 -29.35 -2.87
C LYS A 333 6.32 -29.33 -2.95
N ASN A 334 5.64 -29.26 -1.83
CA ASN A 334 4.19 -29.47 -1.78
C ASN A 334 3.37 -28.20 -1.75
N LEU A 335 3.94 -27.06 -1.45
CA LEU A 335 3.28 -25.78 -1.47
C LEU A 335 3.93 -24.82 -2.45
N ILE A 336 5.20 -24.52 -2.27
CA ILE A 336 5.88 -23.43 -3.00
C ILE A 336 6.12 -23.80 -4.47
N GLN A 337 6.66 -25.02 -4.72
CA GLN A 337 6.95 -25.50 -6.09
C GLN A 337 5.75 -26.14 -6.79
N LYS A 338 4.60 -26.22 -6.13
CA LYS A 338 3.39 -26.76 -6.74
C LYS A 338 3.00 -25.90 -7.97
N PRO A 339 2.67 -26.51 -9.12
CA PRO A 339 2.23 -25.79 -10.29
C PRO A 339 1.06 -24.87 -9.95
N GLN A 340 1.14 -23.65 -10.45
CA GLN A 340 0.04 -22.68 -10.31
C GLN A 340 -1.12 -23.03 -11.25
N ASN A 341 -2.32 -22.56 -10.93
CA ASN A 341 -3.45 -22.59 -11.84
C ASN A 341 -3.07 -21.88 -13.16
N ALA A 342 -3.53 -22.38 -14.30
CA ALA A 342 -3.24 -21.80 -15.61
C ALA A 342 -3.64 -20.33 -15.72
N ALA A 343 -4.72 -19.91 -15.03
CA ALA A 343 -5.15 -18.51 -14.96
C ALA A 343 -4.16 -17.60 -14.23
N LEU A 344 -3.22 -18.16 -13.48
CA LEU A 344 -2.19 -17.45 -12.68
C LEU A 344 -0.78 -17.70 -13.20
N ALA A 345 -0.64 -18.26 -14.40
CA ALA A 345 0.65 -18.68 -14.95
C ALA A 345 1.65 -17.53 -15.14
N GLY A 346 1.19 -16.29 -15.24
CA GLY A 346 2.03 -15.09 -15.37
C GLY A 346 2.52 -14.50 -14.05
N VAL A 347 2.02 -15.00 -12.92
CA VAL A 347 2.40 -14.49 -11.59
C VAL A 347 3.82 -14.95 -11.24
N PRO A 348 4.67 -14.08 -10.64
CA PRO A 348 6.02 -14.45 -10.24
C PRO A 348 6.08 -15.72 -9.40
N SER A 349 7.10 -16.53 -9.58
CA SER A 349 7.38 -17.67 -8.71
C SER A 349 8.09 -17.20 -7.44
N ILE A 350 7.83 -17.86 -6.32
CA ILE A 350 8.52 -17.64 -5.05
C ILE A 350 9.30 -18.90 -4.66
N GLU A 351 10.36 -18.73 -3.91
CA GLU A 351 11.25 -19.83 -3.50
C GLU A 351 11.13 -20.18 -2.02
N SER A 352 10.58 -19.27 -1.21
CA SER A 352 10.47 -19.45 0.24
C SER A 352 9.18 -18.80 0.80
N ILE A 353 9.12 -18.60 2.12
CA ILE A 353 8.09 -17.76 2.74
C ILE A 353 8.46 -16.29 2.49
N GLU A 354 7.94 -15.73 1.42
CA GLU A 354 8.27 -14.42 0.92
C GLU A 354 7.11 -13.85 0.09
N MET A 355 7.27 -12.63 -0.37
CA MET A 355 6.36 -11.97 -1.30
C MET A 355 7.13 -11.41 -2.49
N GLU A 356 6.70 -11.74 -3.71
CA GLU A 356 7.09 -11.06 -4.92
C GLU A 356 5.90 -10.37 -5.56
N ARG A 357 6.09 -9.11 -5.94
CA ARG A 357 5.09 -8.32 -6.67
C ARG A 357 5.72 -7.58 -7.82
N THR A 358 5.03 -7.58 -8.96
CA THR A 358 5.35 -6.76 -10.12
C THR A 358 4.15 -5.89 -10.45
N MET A 359 4.37 -4.62 -10.73
CA MET A 359 3.35 -3.65 -11.09
C MET A 359 3.75 -2.89 -12.33
N TYR A 360 2.82 -2.79 -13.28
CA TYR A 360 2.92 -1.94 -14.47
C TYR A 360 1.75 -0.98 -14.48
N ARG A 361 2.02 0.25 -14.82
CA ARG A 361 1.00 1.26 -14.99
C ARG A 361 1.30 2.13 -16.19
N LEU A 362 0.30 2.34 -17.02
CA LEU A 362 0.33 3.29 -18.12
C LEU A 362 -0.87 4.21 -17.97
N SER A 363 -0.67 5.52 -18.07
CA SER A 363 -1.76 6.48 -18.01
C SER A 363 -1.52 7.63 -18.98
N GLY A 364 -2.62 8.27 -19.39
CA GLY A 364 -2.55 9.44 -20.27
C GLY A 364 -3.73 10.36 -20.07
N SER A 365 -3.51 11.64 -20.32
CA SER A 365 -4.55 12.66 -20.36
C SER A 365 -4.33 13.58 -21.55
N PHE A 366 -5.44 14.05 -22.07
CA PHE A 366 -5.55 15.04 -23.12
C PHE A 366 -6.51 16.11 -22.64
N GLU A 367 -6.08 17.36 -22.66
CA GLU A 367 -6.86 18.51 -22.23
C GLU A 367 -6.82 19.60 -23.28
N TYR A 368 -7.99 20.10 -23.60
CA TYR A 368 -8.16 21.20 -24.54
C TYR A 368 -9.00 22.32 -23.91
N GLU A 369 -8.47 23.53 -23.90
CA GLU A 369 -9.13 24.71 -23.37
C GLU A 369 -9.46 25.68 -24.53
N TRP A 370 -10.74 25.99 -24.69
CA TRP A 370 -11.19 26.97 -25.67
C TRP A 370 -11.02 28.40 -25.13
N ALA A 371 -10.93 29.36 -26.04
CA ALA A 371 -10.77 30.77 -25.68
C ALA A 371 -11.91 31.35 -24.80
N ASN A 372 -13.05 30.67 -24.70
CA ASN A 372 -14.17 31.05 -23.83
C ASN A 372 -14.09 30.36 -22.43
N GLY A 373 -12.97 29.75 -22.12
CA GLY A 373 -12.74 29.07 -20.85
C GLY A 373 -13.42 27.71 -20.70
N ILE A 374 -14.07 27.18 -21.73
CA ILE A 374 -14.57 25.81 -21.72
C ILE A 374 -13.37 24.88 -21.83
N THR A 375 -13.36 23.81 -21.01
CA THR A 375 -12.31 22.77 -21.04
C THR A 375 -12.91 21.43 -21.39
N ALA A 376 -12.23 20.63 -22.21
CA ALA A 376 -12.52 19.23 -22.44
C ALA A 376 -11.31 18.41 -22.03
N VAL A 377 -11.55 17.33 -21.25
CA VAL A 377 -10.52 16.40 -20.80
C VAL A 377 -10.91 15.00 -21.18
N ALA A 378 -9.98 14.27 -21.78
CA ALA A 378 -10.05 12.82 -21.95
C ALA A 378 -8.85 12.21 -21.23
N GLN A 379 -9.08 11.26 -20.36
CA GLN A 379 -8.01 10.59 -19.62
C GLN A 379 -8.27 9.10 -19.48
N GLY A 380 -7.21 8.32 -19.29
CA GLY A 380 -7.34 6.90 -19.09
C GLY A 380 -6.08 6.28 -18.51
N GLY A 381 -6.23 5.09 -17.98
CA GLY A 381 -5.15 4.33 -17.39
C GLY A 381 -5.35 2.83 -17.54
N PHE A 382 -4.23 2.14 -17.58
CA PHE A 382 -4.11 0.70 -17.52
C PHE A 382 -3.19 0.35 -16.35
N ASN A 383 -3.62 -0.60 -15.52
CA ASN A 383 -2.80 -1.15 -14.44
C ASN A 383 -2.76 -2.68 -14.57
N LYS A 384 -1.59 -3.23 -14.29
CA LYS A 384 -1.42 -4.67 -14.07
C LYS A 384 -0.56 -4.88 -12.85
N GLN A 385 -1.07 -5.69 -11.91
CA GLN A 385 -0.32 -6.11 -10.73
C GLN A 385 -0.38 -7.62 -10.61
N GLN A 386 0.77 -8.21 -10.48
CA GLN A 386 0.94 -9.63 -10.20
C GLN A 386 1.68 -9.78 -8.88
N ILE A 387 1.14 -10.59 -7.99
CA ILE A 387 1.71 -10.84 -6.69
C ILE A 387 1.66 -12.33 -6.36
N ASN A 388 2.72 -12.84 -5.79
CA ASN A 388 2.76 -14.14 -5.17
C ASN A 388 3.38 -14.02 -3.79
N TRP A 389 2.82 -14.71 -2.82
CA TRP A 389 3.33 -14.67 -1.46
C TRP A 389 2.97 -15.94 -0.72
N ALA A 390 3.88 -16.37 0.13
CA ALA A 390 3.66 -17.47 1.04
C ALA A 390 3.76 -16.99 2.49
N ARG A 391 2.94 -17.56 3.35
CA ARG A 391 2.89 -17.19 4.77
C ARG A 391 2.68 -18.38 5.69
N ASP A 392 3.10 -18.22 6.92
CA ASP A 392 2.63 -18.99 8.06
C ASP A 392 1.36 -18.34 8.63
N TYR A 393 0.27 -19.08 8.75
CA TYR A 393 -0.97 -18.62 9.37
C TYR A 393 -0.90 -18.53 10.88
N THR A 394 0.01 -19.27 11.50
CA THR A 394 0.02 -19.43 12.94
C THR A 394 0.95 -18.49 13.65
N PHE A 395 1.98 -18.00 12.96
CA PHE A 395 3.07 -17.21 13.53
C PHE A 395 3.62 -17.81 14.83
N THR A 396 3.67 -19.13 14.89
CA THR A 396 4.14 -19.90 16.04
C THR A 396 5.31 -20.77 15.64
N PRO A 397 6.07 -21.33 16.58
CA PRO A 397 7.09 -22.33 16.25
C PRO A 397 6.50 -23.67 15.79
N ARG A 398 5.19 -23.76 15.66
CA ARG A 398 4.48 -24.93 15.15
C ARG A 398 4.20 -24.72 13.67
N ASP A 399 4.95 -25.39 12.85
CA ASP A 399 4.85 -25.34 11.40
C ASP A 399 3.65 -26.15 10.90
N ASN A 400 2.45 -25.70 11.18
CA ASN A 400 1.26 -26.49 10.95
C ASN A 400 0.22 -25.86 10.02
N ALA A 401 0.44 -24.64 9.54
CA ALA A 401 -0.48 -24.01 8.61
C ALA A 401 0.21 -22.96 7.76
N TYR A 402 0.33 -23.25 6.49
CA TYR A 402 0.93 -22.36 5.48
C TYR A 402 -0.03 -22.15 4.33
N SER A 403 0.07 -21.00 3.65
CA SER A 403 -0.56 -20.78 2.37
C SER A 403 0.37 -20.10 1.40
N ARG A 404 0.08 -20.32 0.11
CA ARG A 404 0.58 -19.55 -1.01
C ARG A 404 -0.61 -18.97 -1.76
N ASP A 405 -0.61 -17.67 -1.94
CA ASP A 405 -1.75 -16.93 -2.48
C ASP A 405 -1.34 -16.04 -3.66
N PRO A 406 -1.17 -16.63 -4.87
CA PRO A 406 -0.90 -15.85 -6.07
C PRO A 406 -2.13 -15.04 -6.48
N GLN A 407 -1.89 -13.84 -7.04
CA GLN A 407 -2.94 -12.95 -7.55
C GLN A 407 -2.48 -12.33 -8.88
N ASP A 408 -3.41 -12.21 -9.81
CA ASP A 408 -3.29 -11.41 -11.02
C ASP A 408 -4.43 -10.40 -11.05
N LEU A 409 -4.08 -9.14 -11.20
CA LEU A 409 -4.98 -8.02 -11.17
C LEU A 409 -4.71 -7.15 -12.38
N GLU A 410 -5.75 -6.90 -13.17
CA GLU A 410 -5.68 -6.04 -14.34
C GLU A 410 -6.89 -5.13 -14.37
N ASP A 411 -6.67 -3.85 -14.66
CA ASP A 411 -7.77 -2.92 -14.88
C ASP A 411 -7.43 -1.84 -15.90
N TYR A 412 -8.45 -1.32 -16.50
CA TYR A 412 -8.37 -0.11 -17.30
C TYR A 412 -9.56 0.82 -17.03
N SER A 413 -9.30 2.11 -17.11
CA SER A 413 -10.26 3.16 -16.92
C SER A 413 -10.17 4.19 -18.03
N LEU A 414 -11.31 4.72 -18.44
CA LEU A 414 -11.42 5.83 -19.39
C LEU A 414 -12.41 6.85 -18.84
N GLU A 415 -12.11 8.11 -19.00
CA GLU A 415 -13.00 9.22 -18.63
C GLU A 415 -12.94 10.30 -19.72
N ALA A 416 -14.09 10.83 -20.08
CA ALA A 416 -14.19 12.04 -20.89
C ALA A 416 -15.14 13.02 -20.19
N ARG A 417 -14.71 14.27 -20.07
CA ARG A 417 -15.50 15.33 -19.43
C ARG A 417 -15.35 16.65 -20.15
N ILE A 418 -16.35 17.49 -19.99
CA ILE A 418 -16.37 18.86 -20.48
C ILE A 418 -16.90 19.79 -19.36
N ALA A 419 -16.30 20.94 -19.19
CA ALA A 419 -16.65 21.90 -18.16
C ALA A 419 -16.64 23.34 -18.68
N SER A 420 -17.49 24.18 -18.10
CA SER A 420 -17.48 25.62 -18.34
C SER A 420 -16.29 26.32 -17.67
N GLY A 421 -15.93 27.50 -18.12
CA GLY A 421 -14.99 28.36 -17.42
C GLY A 421 -15.43 28.68 -15.98
N GLN A 422 -14.45 28.85 -15.09
CA GLN A 422 -14.68 29.02 -13.65
C GLN A 422 -15.06 30.47 -13.26
N GLU A 423 -14.77 31.46 -14.11
CA GLU A 423 -15.09 32.86 -13.86
C GLU A 423 -16.56 33.25 -14.10
N GLN A 424 -17.38 32.30 -14.59
CA GLN A 424 -18.77 32.51 -14.89
C GLN A 424 -19.66 32.31 -13.68
N ARG A 425 -20.70 33.12 -13.52
CA ARG A 425 -21.73 32.92 -12.45
C ARG A 425 -22.43 31.57 -12.53
N PHE A 426 -22.62 31.05 -13.75
CA PHE A 426 -23.19 29.72 -13.98
C PHE A 426 -22.09 28.81 -14.49
N ARG A 427 -21.76 27.81 -13.70
CA ARG A 427 -20.74 26.81 -14.00
C ARG A 427 -21.35 25.42 -14.10
N TRP A 428 -20.89 24.68 -15.06
CA TRP A 428 -21.36 23.32 -15.29
C TRP A 428 -20.20 22.38 -15.64
N LEU A 429 -20.37 21.12 -15.32
CA LEU A 429 -19.49 20.03 -15.63
C LEU A 429 -20.34 18.84 -16.05
N GLY A 430 -19.94 18.10 -17.08
CA GLY A 430 -20.55 16.85 -17.46
C GLY A 430 -19.51 15.88 -17.98
N GLY A 431 -19.72 14.58 -17.75
CA GLY A 431 -18.77 13.59 -18.19
C GLY A 431 -19.29 12.15 -18.11
N VAL A 432 -18.51 11.28 -18.70
CA VAL A 432 -18.74 9.83 -18.71
C VAL A 432 -17.43 9.14 -18.28
N ASN A 433 -17.58 8.05 -17.56
CA ASN A 433 -16.46 7.18 -17.23
C ASN A 433 -16.79 5.73 -17.54
N PHE A 434 -15.77 4.99 -17.94
CA PHE A 434 -15.82 3.56 -18.13
C PHE A 434 -14.69 2.92 -17.35
N TYR A 435 -14.99 1.78 -16.71
CA TYR A 435 -14.02 1.03 -15.93
C TYR A 435 -14.25 -0.47 -16.16
N ASN A 436 -13.16 -1.20 -16.33
CA ASN A 436 -13.15 -2.65 -16.37
C ASN A 436 -12.02 -3.19 -15.51
N GLN A 437 -12.30 -4.30 -14.81
CA GLN A 437 -11.38 -4.97 -13.91
C GLN A 437 -11.50 -6.47 -14.03
N ASP A 438 -10.36 -7.13 -14.09
CA ASP A 438 -10.23 -8.57 -13.91
C ASP A 438 -9.31 -8.83 -12.71
N PHE A 439 -9.79 -9.60 -11.75
CA PHE A 439 -9.04 -10.02 -10.59
C PHE A 439 -9.11 -11.53 -10.42
N VAL A 440 -7.97 -12.19 -10.47
CA VAL A 440 -7.84 -13.63 -10.23
C VAL A 440 -6.99 -13.85 -9.00
N SER A 441 -7.50 -14.60 -8.02
CA SER A 441 -6.76 -14.90 -6.80
C SER A 441 -7.04 -16.28 -6.26
N SER A 442 -6.16 -16.80 -5.48
CA SER A 442 -6.37 -18.04 -4.74
C SER A 442 -6.69 -17.82 -3.26
N LEU A 443 -6.96 -16.59 -2.84
CA LEU A 443 -7.12 -16.13 -1.46
C LEU A 443 -8.16 -16.88 -0.62
N THR A 444 -9.20 -17.44 -1.20
CA THR A 444 -10.33 -18.05 -0.46
C THR A 444 -10.30 -19.57 -0.39
N GLY A 445 -9.35 -20.18 -0.99
CA GLY A 445 -9.23 -21.63 -1.04
C GLY A 445 -7.87 -22.05 -1.58
N GLY A 446 -6.94 -21.09 -1.58
CA GLY A 446 -5.65 -21.20 -2.19
C GLY A 446 -4.83 -22.40 -1.77
N ASP A 447 -3.66 -22.45 -2.28
CA ASP A 447 -2.69 -23.46 -1.91
C ASP A 447 -2.41 -23.40 -0.41
N SER A 448 -3.06 -24.24 0.36
CA SER A 448 -2.91 -24.29 1.80
C SER A 448 -2.34 -25.62 2.20
N LEU A 449 -1.40 -25.58 3.10
CA LEU A 449 -0.82 -26.75 3.73
C LEU A 449 -1.09 -26.70 5.24
N PHE A 450 -1.86 -27.65 5.73
CA PHE A 450 -2.13 -27.81 7.15
C PHE A 450 -1.51 -29.11 7.64
N VAL A 451 -0.63 -29.00 8.61
CA VAL A 451 -0.02 -30.15 9.28
C VAL A 451 -0.53 -30.21 10.71
N CYS A 452 -1.12 -31.30 11.07
CA CYS A 452 -1.63 -31.49 12.41
C CYS A 452 -0.51 -32.01 13.34
N ILE A 453 -0.21 -31.22 14.36
CA ILE A 453 0.82 -31.56 15.36
C ILE A 453 0.21 -31.89 16.73
N ASP A 454 -1.10 -31.85 16.88
CA ASP A 454 -1.73 -32.19 18.16
C ASP A 454 -1.49 -33.65 18.50
N THR A 455 -0.77 -33.88 19.59
CA THR A 455 -0.62 -35.20 20.15
C THR A 455 -1.95 -35.63 20.76
N VAL A 456 -2.59 -36.58 20.14
CA VAL A 456 -3.65 -37.33 20.80
C VAL A 456 -2.95 -38.34 21.72
N PRO A 457 -3.22 -38.35 23.04
CA PRO A 457 -2.62 -39.30 23.93
C PRO A 457 -2.81 -40.73 23.41
N GLY A 458 -1.72 -41.46 23.20
CA GLY A 458 -1.71 -42.82 22.68
C GLY A 458 -1.62 -42.98 21.15
N LEU A 459 -1.54 -41.86 20.41
CA LEU A 459 -1.30 -41.86 18.96
C LEU A 459 0.02 -41.18 18.59
N PRO A 460 0.62 -41.53 17.44
CA PRO A 460 1.84 -40.86 16.98
C PRO A 460 1.68 -39.34 16.84
N ILE A 461 2.77 -38.64 17.08
CA ILE A 461 2.84 -37.18 16.83
C ILE A 461 2.42 -36.93 15.37
N GLY A 462 1.53 -35.94 15.14
CA GLY A 462 0.99 -35.64 13.82
C GLY A 462 -0.40 -36.23 13.54
N THR A 463 -1.01 -36.89 14.51
CA THR A 463 -2.40 -37.34 14.36
C THR A 463 -3.36 -36.18 14.54
N CYS A 464 -4.07 -35.81 13.46
CA CYS A 464 -5.15 -34.86 13.51
C CYS A 464 -6.39 -35.45 14.18
N ARG A 465 -7.03 -34.71 15.08
CA ARG A 465 -8.42 -34.98 15.42
C ARG A 465 -9.31 -34.42 14.27
N PRO A 466 -10.06 -35.28 13.58
CA PRO A 466 -11.03 -34.77 12.62
C PRO A 466 -12.13 -34.02 13.36
N ASN A 467 -12.53 -32.87 12.82
CA ASN A 467 -13.77 -32.23 13.19
C ASN A 467 -14.90 -33.06 12.54
N PRO A 468 -15.87 -33.49 13.24
CA PRO A 468 -16.56 -34.77 13.48
C PRO A 468 -16.76 -35.70 12.28
N ALA A 469 -15.71 -36.11 11.60
CA ALA A 469 -15.80 -37.19 10.59
C ALA A 469 -14.86 -38.35 10.93
N PRO A 470 -15.16 -39.59 10.52
CA PRO A 470 -14.53 -40.78 11.06
C PRO A 470 -13.04 -40.84 10.76
N ALA A 471 -12.30 -41.10 11.82
CA ALA A 471 -10.86 -41.26 11.81
C ALA A 471 -10.44 -42.55 11.04
N THR A 472 -10.17 -42.40 9.77
CA THR A 472 -9.57 -43.46 8.95
C THR A 472 -8.27 -43.11 8.29
N THR A 473 -7.73 -41.91 8.52
CA THR A 473 -6.42 -41.48 7.97
C THR A 473 -5.51 -41.02 9.10
N PRO A 474 -4.52 -41.82 9.50
CA PRO A 474 -3.42 -41.33 10.32
C PRO A 474 -2.58 -40.37 9.52
N ASN A 475 -2.19 -39.24 10.13
CA ASN A 475 -1.31 -38.20 9.54
C ASN A 475 -1.87 -37.49 8.31
N ALA A 476 -3.07 -36.91 8.42
CA ALA A 476 -3.61 -36.11 7.35
C ALA A 476 -2.85 -34.79 7.23
N VAL A 477 -1.90 -34.72 6.32
CA VAL A 477 -1.43 -33.50 5.72
C VAL A 477 -2.51 -33.08 4.75
N PHE A 478 -3.28 -32.06 5.08
CA PHE A 478 -4.23 -31.48 4.15
C PHE A 478 -3.47 -30.52 3.24
N ILE A 479 -3.28 -30.92 2.01
CA ILE A 479 -2.82 -30.01 0.96
C ILE A 479 -4.07 -29.56 0.25
N GLY A 480 -4.46 -28.31 0.42
CA GLY A 480 -5.57 -27.71 -0.30
C GLY A 480 -5.34 -27.85 -1.80
N ASN A 481 -6.36 -28.31 -2.52
CA ASN A 481 -6.28 -28.34 -3.96
C ASN A 481 -6.35 -26.90 -4.51
N ASN A 482 -5.49 -26.55 -5.45
CA ASN A 482 -5.50 -25.31 -6.26
C ASN A 482 -6.78 -25.12 -7.09
N ALA A 483 -7.86 -25.75 -6.71
CA ALA A 483 -8.99 -25.88 -7.60
C ALA A 483 -9.80 -24.59 -7.75
N VAL A 484 -9.57 -23.58 -6.94
CA VAL A 484 -10.42 -22.39 -6.98
C VAL A 484 -9.57 -21.14 -7.01
N ALA A 485 -9.25 -20.69 -8.22
CA ALA A 485 -9.02 -19.27 -8.40
C ALA A 485 -10.39 -18.57 -8.27
N SER A 486 -10.51 -17.66 -7.34
CA SER A 486 -11.61 -16.70 -7.33
C SER A 486 -11.38 -15.72 -8.49
N THR A 487 -12.36 -15.55 -9.33
CA THR A 487 -12.32 -14.59 -10.43
C THR A 487 -13.39 -13.56 -10.21
N ASP A 488 -13.00 -12.31 -10.08
CA ASP A 488 -13.92 -11.18 -10.03
C ASP A 488 -13.76 -10.37 -11.32
N HIS A 489 -14.83 -10.26 -12.09
CA HIS A 489 -14.91 -9.36 -13.22
C HIS A 489 -15.87 -8.22 -12.90
N VAL A 490 -15.45 -7.00 -13.13
CA VAL A 490 -16.28 -5.81 -12.87
C VAL A 490 -16.20 -4.86 -14.05
N GLU A 491 -17.36 -4.54 -14.60
CA GLU A 491 -17.50 -3.50 -15.61
C GLU A 491 -18.45 -2.41 -15.10
N THR A 492 -18.09 -1.16 -15.30
CA THR A 492 -18.88 -0.02 -14.85
C THR A 492 -18.88 1.08 -15.90
N LEU A 493 -20.06 1.55 -16.25
CA LEU A 493 -20.27 2.78 -17.01
C LEU A 493 -20.95 3.80 -16.10
N GLY A 494 -20.35 4.97 -15.95
CA GLY A 494 -20.87 6.07 -15.14
C GLY A 494 -21.11 7.30 -15.99
N VAL A 495 -22.12 8.06 -15.64
CA VAL A 495 -22.39 9.40 -16.15
C VAL A 495 -22.47 10.34 -14.94
N PHE A 496 -21.82 11.47 -15.03
CA PHE A 496 -21.84 12.46 -13.95
C PHE A 496 -22.05 13.86 -14.49
N ALA A 497 -22.66 14.72 -13.68
CA ALA A 497 -22.85 16.13 -13.97
C ALA A 497 -22.82 16.95 -12.69
N GLY A 498 -22.40 18.18 -12.80
CA GLY A 498 -22.39 19.15 -11.72
C GLY A 498 -22.80 20.53 -12.23
N LEU A 499 -23.55 21.26 -11.42
CA LEU A 499 -23.98 22.62 -11.68
C LEU A 499 -23.60 23.49 -10.48
N ALA A 500 -23.12 24.69 -10.72
CA ALA A 500 -22.90 25.70 -9.69
C ALA A 500 -23.43 27.04 -10.17
N TYR A 501 -24.13 27.76 -9.28
CA TYR A 501 -24.66 29.08 -9.61
C TYR A 501 -24.42 30.05 -8.44
N ASP A 502 -23.71 31.13 -8.72
CA ASP A 502 -23.48 32.19 -7.74
C ASP A 502 -24.69 33.13 -7.70
N ILE A 503 -25.51 32.95 -6.64
CA ILE A 503 -26.68 33.79 -6.39
C ILE A 503 -26.20 35.22 -6.03
N THR A 504 -25.18 35.28 -5.17
CA THR A 504 -24.44 36.49 -4.82
C THR A 504 -22.94 36.16 -4.83
N ASP A 505 -22.08 37.14 -4.63
CA ASP A 505 -20.62 36.93 -4.54
C ASP A 505 -20.24 36.11 -3.32
N GLU A 506 -21.15 35.96 -2.32
CA GLU A 506 -20.92 35.23 -1.09
C GLU A 506 -21.70 33.91 -1.03
N PHE A 507 -22.68 33.70 -1.90
CA PHE A 507 -23.57 32.55 -1.85
C PHE A 507 -23.65 31.81 -3.18
N THR A 508 -23.10 30.56 -3.21
CA THR A 508 -23.13 29.67 -4.35
C THR A 508 -24.02 28.48 -4.10
N LEU A 509 -24.93 28.19 -5.00
CA LEU A 509 -25.72 26.96 -5.02
C LEU A 509 -25.00 25.90 -5.85
N ASN A 510 -24.72 24.74 -5.28
CA ASN A 510 -24.12 23.59 -5.97
C ASN A 510 -25.13 22.45 -6.03
N LEU A 511 -25.19 21.77 -7.19
CA LEU A 511 -25.95 20.56 -7.45
C LEU A 511 -25.05 19.55 -8.16
N GLU A 512 -25.00 18.33 -7.60
CA GLU A 512 -24.15 17.23 -8.08
C GLU A 512 -24.95 15.92 -8.17
#